data_8991fe1e79e34609f44ca81fd83f5337
#
_entry.id   8991fe1e79e34609f44ca81fd83f5337
#
_cell.length_a   1.000
_cell.length_b   1.000
_cell.length_c   1.000
_cell.angle_alpha   90.00
_cell.angle_beta   90.00
_cell.angle_gamma   90.00
#
_symmetry.space_group_name_H-M   'P 1'
#
loop_
_entity.id
_entity.type
_entity.pdbx_description
1 polymer ?
#
loop_
_entity_poly.entity_id
_entity_poly.type
_entity_poly.pdbx_seq_one_letter_code
_entity_poly.pdbx_strand_id
1 'polypeptide(L)'
;MRSNNRLRKYVPSLLLFLLFETVAVALWLAKGNLFYLLNFSYIGGCLGVGTALFAAGKRYARQFVQWAVGSYMLLYLGVLSHENMQIEGFWYYLFLGVFEAATIHYAVAKIFGPLVFGRGWCGYACWTAMVLDLLPYKIPQTPRKKLGFLRYITFAASFVYVAALFLMHAENMEKILFVSFLVGNILYYAVGIVLAFRCKDNRAFCKYLCPVTVFLKPMSYFSLLRVTYDKEKCISCGKCRQVCPMNVDMTDNSRKRLNGTECILCMECVKACPRKAL
;
A
#
# COMPACT_ATOMS: atom_id res chain seq x y z
N MET A 1 -22.77 27.29 -16.30
CA MET A 1 -21.72 26.30 -16.69
C MET A 1 -20.53 26.16 -15.72
N ARG A 2 -20.20 27.10 -14.83
CA ARG A 2 -19.09 26.98 -13.83
C ARG A 2 -19.36 26.02 -12.67
N SER A 3 -20.61 25.76 -12.28
CA SER A 3 -20.99 24.90 -11.15
C SER A 3 -20.73 23.42 -11.44
N ASN A 4 -21.02 22.95 -12.65
CA ASN A 4 -20.90 21.53 -13.03
C ASN A 4 -19.42 21.05 -13.05
N ASN A 5 -18.48 21.95 -13.31
CA ASN A 5 -17.04 21.61 -13.33
C ASN A 5 -16.45 21.47 -11.91
N ARG A 6 -17.08 22.06 -10.88
CA ARG A 6 -16.61 21.94 -9.49
C ARG A 6 -16.98 20.57 -8.89
N LEU A 7 -18.13 20.03 -9.21
CA LEU A 7 -18.57 18.72 -8.72
C LEU A 7 -17.82 17.55 -9.41
N ARG A 8 -17.50 17.70 -10.69
CA ARG A 8 -16.83 16.66 -11.49
C ARG A 8 -15.48 16.21 -10.92
N LYS A 9 -14.76 17.10 -10.20
CA LYS A 9 -13.48 16.76 -9.55
C LYS A 9 -13.62 15.77 -8.39
N TYR A 10 -14.83 15.62 -7.80
CA TYR A 10 -15.09 14.69 -6.69
C TYR A 10 -15.63 13.33 -7.17
N VAL A 11 -15.91 13.17 -8.45
CA VAL A 11 -16.40 11.90 -9.03
C VAL A 11 -15.44 10.73 -8.72
N PRO A 12 -14.08 10.87 -8.82
CA PRO A 12 -13.17 9.78 -8.45
C PRO A 12 -13.29 9.38 -6.98
N SER A 13 -13.57 10.33 -6.08
CA SER A 13 -13.77 10.05 -4.65
C SER A 13 -15.02 9.22 -4.40
N LEU A 14 -16.11 9.57 -5.08
CA LEU A 14 -17.37 8.83 -5.00
C LEU A 14 -17.22 7.42 -5.59
N LEU A 15 -16.58 7.30 -6.75
CA LEU A 15 -16.36 6.00 -7.40
C LEU A 15 -15.51 5.08 -6.53
N LEU A 16 -14.46 5.62 -5.89
CA LEU A 16 -13.61 4.84 -4.99
C LEU A 16 -14.38 4.39 -3.74
N PHE A 17 -15.18 5.28 -3.15
CA PHE A 17 -16.06 4.93 -2.03
C PHE A 17 -17.03 3.82 -2.42
N LEU A 18 -17.78 3.99 -3.52
CA LEU A 18 -18.73 2.99 -4.00
C LEU A 18 -18.08 1.64 -4.32
N LEU A 19 -16.85 1.62 -4.83
CA LEU A 19 -16.10 0.39 -5.05
C LEU A 19 -15.89 -0.37 -3.74
N PHE A 20 -15.51 0.32 -2.67
CA PHE A 20 -15.31 -0.31 -1.35
C PHE A 20 -16.63 -0.72 -0.71
N GLU A 21 -17.71 0.07 -0.87
CA GLU A 21 -19.05 -0.32 -0.41
C GLU A 21 -19.56 -1.57 -1.14
N THR A 22 -19.28 -1.69 -2.45
CA THR A 22 -19.63 -2.91 -3.19
C THR A 22 -18.92 -4.14 -2.63
N VAL A 23 -17.63 -4.01 -2.31
CA VAL A 23 -16.86 -5.08 -1.65
C VAL A 23 -17.40 -5.37 -0.25
N ALA A 24 -17.71 -4.34 0.52
CA ALA A 24 -18.26 -4.44 1.87
C ALA A 24 -19.59 -5.23 1.89
N VAL A 25 -20.53 -4.85 1.03
CA VAL A 25 -21.84 -5.51 0.91
C VAL A 25 -21.68 -6.94 0.38
N ALA A 26 -20.85 -7.16 -0.63
CA ALA A 26 -20.63 -8.49 -1.20
C ALA A 26 -20.04 -9.46 -0.15
N LEU A 27 -19.07 -9.02 0.65
CA LEU A 27 -18.49 -9.84 1.70
C LEU A 27 -19.45 -10.06 2.87
N TRP A 28 -20.23 -9.04 3.24
CA TRP A 28 -21.28 -9.18 4.25
C TRP A 28 -22.30 -10.23 3.85
N LEU A 29 -22.83 -10.17 2.64
CA LEU A 29 -23.80 -11.14 2.12
C LEU A 29 -23.20 -12.54 1.98
N ALA A 30 -21.95 -12.65 1.52
CA ALA A 30 -21.29 -13.94 1.34
C ALA A 30 -20.90 -14.63 2.65
N LYS A 31 -20.55 -13.86 3.68
CA LYS A 31 -20.04 -14.38 4.97
C LYS A 31 -21.07 -14.28 6.12
N GLY A 32 -22.18 -13.56 5.95
CA GLY A 32 -23.18 -13.34 6.99
C GLY A 32 -22.70 -12.54 8.20
N ASN A 33 -21.50 -11.91 8.11
CA ASN A 33 -20.87 -11.22 9.23
C ASN A 33 -20.81 -9.72 8.99
N LEU A 34 -21.49 -8.94 9.84
CA LEU A 34 -21.57 -7.48 9.78
C LEU A 34 -20.20 -6.80 9.90
N PHE A 35 -19.21 -7.48 10.50
CA PHE A 35 -17.85 -6.97 10.59
C PHE A 35 -17.26 -6.59 9.23
N TYR A 36 -17.49 -7.38 8.19
CA TYR A 36 -16.99 -7.09 6.85
C TYR A 36 -17.59 -5.81 6.27
N LEU A 37 -18.90 -5.59 6.49
CA LEU A 37 -19.57 -4.36 6.07
C LEU A 37 -18.89 -3.16 6.75
N LEU A 38 -18.81 -3.14 8.06
CA LEU A 38 -18.24 -2.04 8.83
C LEU A 38 -16.77 -1.78 8.51
N ASN A 39 -15.96 -2.85 8.37
CA ASN A 39 -14.53 -2.78 8.08
C ASN A 39 -14.26 -2.13 6.72
N PHE A 40 -14.91 -2.61 5.67
CA PHE A 40 -14.67 -2.09 4.31
C PHE A 40 -15.34 -0.74 4.08
N SER A 41 -16.50 -0.46 4.70
CA SER A 41 -17.12 0.87 4.68
C SER A 41 -16.24 1.91 5.39
N TYR A 42 -15.62 1.58 6.52
CA TYR A 42 -14.66 2.46 7.18
C TYR A 42 -13.47 2.79 6.27
N ILE A 43 -12.85 1.76 5.68
CA ILE A 43 -11.70 1.95 4.78
C ILE A 43 -12.12 2.76 3.54
N GLY A 44 -13.26 2.42 2.94
CA GLY A 44 -13.83 3.13 1.79
C GLY A 44 -14.14 4.59 2.10
N GLY A 45 -14.73 4.86 3.27
CA GLY A 45 -14.99 6.21 3.77
C GLY A 45 -13.71 7.03 3.93
N CYS A 46 -12.68 6.49 4.57
CA CYS A 46 -11.38 7.14 4.71
C CYS A 46 -10.74 7.45 3.35
N LEU A 47 -10.78 6.51 2.41
CA LEU A 47 -10.24 6.69 1.05
C LEU A 47 -11.06 7.72 0.26
N GLY A 48 -12.39 7.68 0.34
CA GLY A 48 -13.30 8.63 -0.30
C GLY A 48 -13.05 10.06 0.20
N VAL A 49 -13.02 10.25 1.53
CA VAL A 49 -12.71 11.55 2.16
C VAL A 49 -11.30 12.02 1.77
N GLY A 50 -10.30 11.13 1.83
CA GLY A 50 -8.92 11.48 1.49
C GLY A 50 -8.75 11.91 0.04
N THR A 51 -9.40 11.23 -0.91
CA THR A 51 -9.38 11.61 -2.32
C THR A 51 -10.17 12.90 -2.58
N ALA A 52 -11.25 13.16 -1.83
CA ALA A 52 -11.97 14.43 -1.87
C ALA A 52 -11.11 15.59 -1.33
N LEU A 53 -10.40 15.38 -0.23
CA LEU A 53 -9.44 16.35 0.30
C LEU A 53 -8.30 16.63 -0.70
N PHE A 54 -7.83 15.61 -1.40
CA PHE A 54 -6.84 15.78 -2.46
C PHE A 54 -7.39 16.62 -3.62
N ALA A 55 -8.62 16.33 -4.08
CA ALA A 55 -9.31 17.11 -5.11
C ALA A 55 -9.59 18.56 -4.66
N ALA A 56 -9.74 18.80 -3.34
CA ALA A 56 -9.82 20.13 -2.74
C ALA A 56 -8.46 20.81 -2.58
N GLY A 57 -7.34 20.18 -2.99
CA GLY A 57 -5.99 20.75 -2.93
C GLY A 57 -5.34 20.71 -1.54
N LYS A 58 -5.87 19.92 -0.60
CA LYS A 58 -5.33 19.84 0.76
C LYS A 58 -4.03 19.02 0.76
N ARG A 59 -2.95 19.59 1.29
CA ARG A 59 -1.61 18.96 1.30
C ARG A 59 -1.54 17.70 2.17
N TYR A 60 -2.32 17.64 3.25
CA TYR A 60 -2.36 16.53 4.20
C TYR A 60 -3.29 15.38 3.80
N ALA A 61 -3.96 15.46 2.65
CA ALA A 61 -4.95 14.46 2.23
C ALA A 61 -4.44 13.02 2.26
N ARG A 62 -3.22 12.79 1.74
CA ARG A 62 -2.59 11.46 1.75
C ARG A 62 -2.26 10.99 3.17
N GLN A 63 -1.67 11.87 3.98
CA GLN A 63 -1.32 11.58 5.37
C GLN A 63 -2.55 11.25 6.20
N PHE A 64 -3.65 11.99 6.00
CA PHE A 64 -4.92 11.70 6.67
C PHE A 64 -5.35 10.25 6.44
N VAL A 65 -5.44 9.80 5.18
CA VAL A 65 -5.82 8.42 4.86
C VAL A 65 -4.83 7.41 5.47
N GLN A 66 -3.53 7.70 5.34
CA GLN A 66 -2.48 6.82 5.81
C GLN A 66 -2.53 6.60 7.32
N TRP A 67 -2.82 7.66 8.08
CA TRP A 67 -3.00 7.56 9.53
C TRP A 67 -4.33 6.90 9.90
N ALA A 68 -5.45 7.29 9.28
CA ALA A 68 -6.76 6.73 9.59
C ALA A 68 -6.80 5.21 9.30
N VAL A 69 -6.44 4.80 8.09
CA VAL A 69 -6.47 3.38 7.70
C VAL A 69 -5.30 2.60 8.31
N GLY A 70 -4.09 3.18 8.33
CA GLY A 70 -2.90 2.51 8.87
C GLY A 70 -3.02 2.23 10.36
N SER A 71 -3.50 3.20 11.17
CA SER A 71 -3.74 2.98 12.61
C SER A 71 -4.85 1.96 12.84
N TYR A 72 -5.94 2.02 12.10
CA TYR A 72 -7.01 1.05 12.18
C TYR A 72 -6.51 -0.38 11.92
N MET A 73 -5.72 -0.57 10.86
CA MET A 73 -5.17 -1.88 10.51
C MET A 73 -4.18 -2.40 11.57
N LEU A 74 -3.33 -1.51 12.10
CA LEU A 74 -2.32 -1.91 13.08
C LEU A 74 -2.93 -2.12 14.48
N LEU A 75 -3.68 -1.11 14.96
CA LEU A 75 -4.14 -1.10 16.35
C LEU A 75 -5.43 -1.90 16.53
N TYR A 76 -6.46 -1.62 15.72
CA TYR A 76 -7.74 -2.29 15.90
C TYR A 76 -7.69 -3.74 15.41
N LEU A 77 -7.35 -3.97 14.13
CA LEU A 77 -7.33 -5.34 13.60
C LEU A 77 -6.14 -6.15 14.14
N GLY A 78 -4.96 -5.56 14.17
CA GLY A 78 -3.75 -6.28 14.58
C GLY A 78 -3.65 -6.49 16.08
N VAL A 79 -3.74 -5.42 16.88
CA VAL A 79 -3.49 -5.51 18.33
C VAL A 79 -4.74 -5.85 19.12
N LEU A 80 -5.88 -5.16 18.88
CA LEU A 80 -7.10 -5.37 19.67
C LEU A 80 -7.88 -6.61 19.25
N SER A 81 -7.94 -6.91 17.94
CA SER A 81 -8.62 -8.13 17.45
C SER A 81 -7.68 -9.35 17.40
N HIS A 82 -6.42 -9.20 17.82
CA HIS A 82 -5.39 -10.26 17.82
C HIS A 82 -5.12 -10.91 16.45
N GLU A 83 -5.43 -10.21 15.36
CA GLU A 83 -5.27 -10.74 14.01
C GLU A 83 -3.87 -10.45 13.43
N ASN A 84 -3.20 -11.47 12.93
CA ASN A 84 -1.94 -11.27 12.22
C ASN A 84 -2.22 -10.80 10.80
N MET A 85 -2.21 -9.46 10.58
CA MET A 85 -2.44 -8.83 9.29
C MET A 85 -1.17 -8.73 8.43
N GLN A 86 -0.02 -9.28 8.87
CA GLN A 86 1.20 -9.43 8.09
C GLN A 86 1.13 -10.66 7.17
N ILE A 87 2.20 -10.92 6.43
CA ILE A 87 2.24 -12.00 5.45
C ILE A 87 2.18 -13.39 6.12
N GLU A 88 2.62 -13.50 7.36
CA GLU A 88 2.55 -14.71 8.16
C GLU A 88 1.10 -15.12 8.44
N GLY A 89 0.22 -14.16 8.75
CA GLY A 89 -1.21 -14.42 8.89
C GLY A 89 -1.87 -14.84 7.58
N PHE A 90 -1.42 -14.29 6.44
CA PHE A 90 -1.89 -14.75 5.13
C PHE A 90 -1.54 -16.23 4.88
N TRP A 91 -0.29 -16.66 5.16
CA TRP A 91 0.13 -18.05 5.03
C TRP A 91 -0.65 -18.97 5.96
N TYR A 92 -0.88 -18.53 7.21
CA TYR A 92 -1.63 -19.30 8.21
C TYR A 92 -3.04 -19.65 7.72
N TYR A 93 -3.84 -18.65 7.37
CA TYR A 93 -5.19 -18.87 6.88
C TYR A 93 -5.23 -19.64 5.55
N LEU A 94 -4.21 -19.46 4.70
CA LEU A 94 -4.08 -20.20 3.46
C LEU A 94 -3.84 -21.70 3.73
N PHE A 95 -2.99 -22.05 4.70
CA PHE A 95 -2.73 -23.44 5.07
C PHE A 95 -3.91 -24.09 5.77
N LEU A 96 -4.69 -23.33 6.51
CA LEU A 96 -5.97 -23.81 7.09
C LEU A 96 -7.05 -24.03 6.01
N GLY A 97 -6.87 -23.53 4.80
CA GLY A 97 -7.91 -23.55 3.76
C GLY A 97 -9.08 -22.59 4.06
N VAL A 98 -8.88 -21.58 4.93
CA VAL A 98 -9.91 -20.65 5.36
C VAL A 98 -9.74 -19.31 4.67
N PHE A 99 -10.81 -18.82 4.06
CA PHE A 99 -10.80 -17.52 3.39
C PHE A 99 -11.42 -16.45 4.29
N GLU A 100 -10.63 -15.97 5.25
CA GLU A 100 -11.02 -14.98 6.28
C GLU A 100 -9.86 -14.05 6.63
N ALA A 101 -10.11 -13.02 7.46
CA ALA A 101 -9.10 -12.13 8.04
C ALA A 101 -7.99 -11.72 7.05
N ALA A 102 -6.75 -12.18 7.29
CA ALA A 102 -5.60 -11.82 6.46
C ALA A 102 -5.73 -12.29 5.01
N THR A 103 -6.35 -13.44 4.70
CA THR A 103 -6.53 -13.89 3.30
C THR A 103 -7.44 -12.96 2.53
N ILE A 104 -8.55 -12.49 3.12
CA ILE A 104 -9.43 -11.49 2.49
C ILE A 104 -8.69 -10.17 2.29
N HIS A 105 -7.96 -9.71 3.33
CA HIS A 105 -7.16 -8.50 3.22
C HIS A 105 -6.13 -8.58 2.10
N TYR A 106 -5.41 -9.70 1.98
CA TYR A 106 -4.42 -9.89 0.92
C TYR A 106 -5.07 -9.99 -0.45
N ALA A 107 -6.18 -10.72 -0.59
CA ALA A 107 -6.92 -10.81 -1.83
C ALA A 107 -7.34 -9.40 -2.31
N VAL A 108 -8.05 -8.65 -1.47
CA VAL A 108 -8.58 -7.33 -1.82
C VAL A 108 -7.47 -6.29 -2.00
N ALA A 109 -6.53 -6.19 -1.05
CA ALA A 109 -5.60 -5.07 -1.01
C ALA A 109 -4.23 -5.34 -1.66
N LYS A 110 -3.80 -6.61 -1.78
CA LYS A 110 -2.44 -6.96 -2.22
C LYS A 110 -2.39 -7.75 -3.52
N ILE A 111 -3.49 -8.41 -3.91
CA ILE A 111 -3.58 -9.21 -5.15
C ILE A 111 -4.48 -8.48 -6.16
N PHE A 112 -5.78 -8.38 -5.91
CA PHE A 112 -6.72 -7.80 -6.87
C PHE A 112 -6.70 -6.26 -6.88
N GLY A 113 -6.60 -5.61 -5.74
CA GLY A 113 -6.53 -4.15 -5.66
C GLY A 113 -5.43 -3.53 -6.53
N PRO A 114 -4.21 -4.07 -6.56
CA PRO A 114 -3.15 -3.57 -7.42
C PRO A 114 -3.43 -3.64 -8.93
N LEU A 115 -4.35 -4.47 -9.39
CA LEU A 115 -4.84 -4.44 -10.78
C LEU A 115 -5.57 -3.12 -11.09
N VAL A 116 -6.20 -2.51 -10.10
CA VAL A 116 -6.89 -1.23 -10.25
C VAL A 116 -5.93 -0.07 -10.00
N PHE A 117 -5.32 0.00 -8.81
CA PHE A 117 -4.56 1.17 -8.33
C PHE A 117 -3.07 0.88 -8.05
N GLY A 118 -2.50 -0.14 -8.67
CA GLY A 118 -1.07 -0.45 -8.51
C GLY A 118 -0.68 -0.61 -7.04
N ARG A 119 0.43 0.01 -6.63
CA ARG A 119 0.85 0.02 -5.22
C ARG A 119 0.25 1.18 -4.40
N GLY A 120 -0.93 1.69 -4.78
CA GLY A 120 -1.63 2.76 -4.06
C GLY A 120 -1.83 2.44 -2.58
N TRP A 121 -2.11 1.18 -2.23
CA TRP A 121 -2.18 0.74 -0.84
C TRP A 121 -0.94 1.11 -0.02
N CYS A 122 0.27 0.94 -0.57
CA CYS A 122 1.52 1.33 0.08
C CYS A 122 1.65 2.85 0.27
N GLY A 123 0.95 3.63 -0.54
CA GLY A 123 0.93 5.09 -0.45
C GLY A 123 -0.07 5.63 0.57
N TYR A 124 -1.19 4.91 0.80
CA TYR A 124 -2.35 5.47 1.50
C TYR A 124 -2.81 4.67 2.73
N ALA A 125 -2.52 3.38 2.85
CA ALA A 125 -3.11 2.54 3.90
C ALA A 125 -2.10 1.65 4.65
N CYS A 126 -0.84 1.63 4.23
CA CYS A 126 0.16 0.77 4.85
C CYS A 126 0.67 1.37 6.17
N TRP A 127 0.47 0.67 7.29
CA TRP A 127 0.89 1.10 8.62
C TRP A 127 2.43 1.18 8.77
N THR A 128 3.20 0.27 8.16
CA THR A 128 4.66 0.38 8.16
C THR A 128 5.11 1.67 7.47
N ALA A 129 4.51 1.97 6.31
CA ALA A 129 4.82 3.18 5.56
C ALA A 129 4.36 4.46 6.27
N MET A 130 3.29 4.39 7.08
CA MET A 130 2.80 5.48 7.91
C MET A 130 3.91 6.03 8.82
N VAL A 131 4.63 5.16 9.50
CA VAL A 131 5.76 5.53 10.39
C VAL A 131 6.99 5.97 9.58
N LEU A 132 7.34 5.20 8.53
CA LEU A 132 8.54 5.53 7.73
C LEU A 132 8.43 6.86 6.99
N ASP A 133 7.22 7.31 6.62
CA ASP A 133 7.02 8.62 5.98
C ASP A 133 7.22 9.81 6.92
N LEU A 134 7.33 9.61 8.23
CA LEU A 134 7.70 10.65 9.20
C LEU A 134 9.21 10.96 9.19
N LEU A 135 10.04 10.04 8.69
CA LEU A 135 11.48 10.21 8.67
C LEU A 135 11.91 11.33 7.70
N PRO A 136 13.15 11.86 7.85
CA PRO A 136 13.58 13.06 7.14
C PRO A 136 13.83 12.87 5.63
N TYR A 137 14.10 11.64 5.16
CA TYR A 137 14.50 11.37 3.79
C TYR A 137 13.31 11.02 2.88
N LYS A 138 12.31 11.90 2.81
CA LYS A 138 11.10 11.72 1.97
C LYS A 138 11.42 11.60 0.47
N ILE A 139 12.47 12.30 0.05
CA ILE A 139 13.05 12.21 -1.28
C ILE A 139 14.38 11.48 -1.14
N PRO A 140 14.58 10.36 -1.89
CA PRO A 140 15.83 9.62 -1.83
C PRO A 140 17.03 10.49 -2.22
N GLN A 141 18.06 10.54 -1.38
CA GLN A 141 19.28 11.33 -1.63
C GLN A 141 20.37 10.51 -2.32
N THR A 142 20.18 9.20 -2.42
CA THR A 142 21.13 8.29 -3.07
C THR A 142 20.46 7.52 -4.21
N PRO A 143 21.21 7.11 -5.23
CA PRO A 143 20.69 6.24 -6.27
C PRO A 143 20.13 4.92 -5.70
N ARG A 144 19.10 4.39 -6.36
CA ARG A 144 18.51 3.11 -5.96
C ARG A 144 19.53 1.97 -6.08
N LYS A 145 19.73 1.21 -4.99
CA LYS A 145 20.62 0.06 -4.95
C LYS A 145 19.96 -1.18 -5.58
N LYS A 146 20.79 -2.12 -6.07
CA LYS A 146 20.33 -3.41 -6.63
C LYS A 146 20.00 -4.46 -5.57
N LEU A 147 19.42 -4.05 -4.44
CA LEU A 147 19.09 -4.93 -3.30
C LEU A 147 17.65 -5.47 -3.33
N GLY A 148 16.93 -5.23 -4.41
CA GLY A 148 15.52 -5.61 -4.52
C GLY A 148 15.23 -7.12 -4.47
N PHE A 149 16.25 -7.97 -4.60
CA PHE A 149 16.12 -9.42 -4.45
C PHE A 149 15.87 -9.84 -2.99
N LEU A 150 16.28 -9.05 -2.00
CA LEU A 150 16.09 -9.36 -0.57
C LEU A 150 14.62 -9.56 -0.20
N ARG A 151 13.70 -8.93 -0.92
CA ARG A 151 12.25 -9.12 -0.73
C ARG A 151 11.79 -10.56 -0.97
N TYR A 152 12.45 -11.27 -1.89
CA TYR A 152 12.14 -12.68 -2.14
C TYR A 152 12.66 -13.58 -1.03
N ILE A 153 13.78 -13.21 -0.41
CA ILE A 153 14.34 -13.91 0.76
C ILE A 153 13.38 -13.74 1.95
N THR A 154 12.95 -12.51 2.24
CA THR A 154 12.00 -12.24 3.34
C THR A 154 10.64 -12.90 3.08
N PHE A 155 10.20 -12.94 1.83
CA PHE A 155 8.97 -13.63 1.43
C PHE A 155 9.10 -15.14 1.64
N ALA A 156 10.18 -15.76 1.18
CA ALA A 156 10.42 -17.18 1.37
C ALA A 156 10.59 -17.53 2.87
N ALA A 157 11.30 -16.68 3.63
CA ALA A 157 11.47 -16.87 5.06
C ALA A 157 10.13 -16.85 5.81
N SER A 158 9.21 -15.94 5.48
CA SER A 158 7.86 -15.90 6.08
C SER A 158 7.05 -17.17 5.77
N PHE A 159 7.15 -17.66 4.54
CA PHE A 159 6.49 -18.91 4.13
C PHE A 159 7.04 -20.10 4.90
N VAL A 160 8.38 -20.26 4.91
CA VAL A 160 9.06 -21.37 5.60
C VAL A 160 8.78 -21.34 7.10
N TYR A 161 8.75 -20.15 7.70
CA TYR A 161 8.42 -19.99 9.12
C TYR A 161 7.05 -20.56 9.46
N VAL A 162 6.01 -20.16 8.72
CA VAL A 162 4.65 -20.64 8.99
C VAL A 162 4.51 -22.13 8.63
N ALA A 163 5.11 -22.59 7.51
CA ALA A 163 5.11 -24.00 7.13
C ALA A 163 5.78 -24.87 8.21
N ALA A 164 6.89 -24.42 8.80
CA ALA A 164 7.55 -25.11 9.89
C ALA A 164 6.65 -25.25 11.14
N LEU A 165 5.91 -24.21 11.50
CA LEU A 165 4.96 -24.27 12.61
C LEU A 165 3.87 -25.34 12.39
N PHE A 166 3.35 -25.44 11.14
CA PHE A 166 2.39 -26.49 10.80
C PHE A 166 3.00 -27.89 10.83
N LEU A 167 4.20 -28.07 10.28
CA LEU A 167 4.89 -29.37 10.27
C LEU A 167 5.29 -29.84 11.67
N MET A 168 5.60 -28.91 12.58
CA MET A 168 5.92 -29.20 13.97
C MET A 168 4.68 -29.39 14.85
N HIS A 169 3.49 -29.31 14.27
CA HIS A 169 2.22 -29.37 15.01
C HIS A 169 2.21 -28.41 16.22
N ALA A 170 2.68 -27.17 16.03
CA ALA A 170 2.82 -26.22 17.11
C ALA A 170 1.47 -25.96 17.81
N GLU A 171 1.45 -26.10 19.12
CA GLU A 171 0.27 -25.78 19.94
C GLU A 171 0.06 -24.25 20.01
N ASN A 172 -1.20 -23.83 20.18
CA ASN A 172 -1.56 -22.42 20.31
C ASN A 172 -1.07 -21.51 19.16
N MET A 173 -1.21 -21.96 17.92
CA MET A 173 -0.73 -21.24 16.73
C MET A 173 -1.25 -19.80 16.66
N GLU A 174 -2.49 -19.52 17.02
CA GLU A 174 -3.03 -18.15 17.04
C GLU A 174 -2.23 -17.23 17.94
N LYS A 175 -1.88 -17.69 19.14
CA LYS A 175 -1.05 -16.92 20.09
C LYS A 175 0.37 -16.70 19.54
N ILE A 176 0.97 -17.73 18.93
CA ILE A 176 2.30 -17.63 18.31
C ILE A 176 2.25 -16.59 17.18
N LEU A 177 1.23 -16.63 16.34
CA LEU A 177 1.07 -15.69 15.22
C LEU A 177 0.77 -14.27 15.70
N PHE A 178 0.01 -14.10 16.78
CA PHE A 178 -0.18 -12.78 17.37
C PHE A 178 1.13 -12.19 17.90
N VAL A 179 1.91 -12.99 18.64
CA VAL A 179 3.24 -12.57 19.12
C VAL A 179 4.16 -12.26 17.93
N SER A 180 4.12 -13.09 16.89
CA SER A 180 4.88 -12.87 15.64
C SER A 180 4.49 -11.57 14.97
N PHE A 181 3.21 -11.20 14.97
CA PHE A 181 2.72 -9.91 14.46
C PHE A 181 3.34 -8.74 15.25
N LEU A 182 3.34 -8.79 16.57
CA LEU A 182 3.92 -7.74 17.41
C LEU A 182 5.42 -7.61 17.17
N VAL A 183 6.16 -8.71 17.28
CA VAL A 183 7.62 -8.75 17.08
C VAL A 183 7.98 -8.37 15.64
N GLY A 184 7.26 -8.89 14.66
CA GLY A 184 7.45 -8.59 13.24
C GLY A 184 7.27 -7.10 12.93
N ASN A 185 6.27 -6.43 13.52
CA ASN A 185 6.11 -4.98 13.36
C ASN A 185 7.28 -4.20 13.98
N ILE A 186 7.72 -4.57 15.17
CA ILE A 186 8.89 -3.94 15.83
C ILE A 186 10.13 -4.09 14.93
N LEU A 187 10.37 -5.30 14.41
CA LEU A 187 11.48 -5.56 13.49
C LEU A 187 11.37 -4.76 12.20
N TYR A 188 10.17 -4.68 11.60
CA TYR A 188 9.96 -3.92 10.37
C TYR A 188 10.22 -2.42 10.58
N TYR A 189 9.80 -1.88 11.72
CA TYR A 189 10.10 -0.48 12.06
C TYR A 189 11.58 -0.28 12.33
N ALA A 190 12.20 -1.11 13.15
CA ALA A 190 13.63 -1.01 13.48
C ALA A 190 14.50 -1.10 12.22
N VAL A 191 14.33 -2.15 11.42
CA VAL A 191 15.05 -2.33 10.15
C VAL A 191 14.71 -1.24 9.15
N GLY A 192 13.46 -0.82 9.08
CA GLY A 192 13.01 0.26 8.19
C GLY A 192 13.67 1.59 8.52
N ILE A 193 13.76 1.94 9.81
CA ILE A 193 14.43 3.15 10.29
C ILE A 193 15.94 3.08 9.99
N VAL A 194 16.60 1.98 10.34
CA VAL A 194 18.04 1.79 10.06
C VAL A 194 18.34 1.94 8.56
N LEU A 195 17.53 1.29 7.71
CA LEU A 195 17.70 1.39 6.27
C LEU A 195 17.41 2.80 5.74
N ALA A 196 16.44 3.51 6.32
CA ALA A 196 16.14 4.88 5.90
C ALA A 196 17.33 5.80 6.13
N PHE A 197 18.00 5.70 7.29
CA PHE A 197 19.20 6.50 7.58
C PHE A 197 20.42 6.04 6.78
N ARG A 198 20.66 4.73 6.64
CA ARG A 198 21.80 4.18 5.88
C ARG A 198 21.70 4.45 4.37
N CYS A 199 20.51 4.44 3.82
CA CYS A 199 20.25 4.68 2.39
C CYS A 199 19.80 6.11 2.11
N LYS A 200 19.62 6.97 3.13
CA LYS A 200 19.04 8.32 3.01
C LYS A 200 17.72 8.29 2.20
N ASP A 201 16.84 7.35 2.53
CA ASP A 201 15.63 7.03 1.78
C ASP A 201 14.58 6.39 2.70
N ASN A 202 13.53 7.12 3.05
CA ASN A 202 12.46 6.65 3.92
C ASN A 202 11.79 5.36 3.42
N ARG A 203 11.81 5.12 2.11
CA ARG A 203 11.18 3.97 1.48
C ARG A 203 12.14 2.83 1.16
N ALA A 204 13.37 2.84 1.72
CA ALA A 204 14.37 1.79 1.50
C ALA A 204 13.84 0.40 1.87
N PHE A 205 13.17 0.25 3.03
CA PHE A 205 12.50 -1.00 3.41
C PHE A 205 11.49 -1.47 2.36
N CYS A 206 10.61 -0.56 1.90
CA CYS A 206 9.59 -0.86 0.89
C CYS A 206 10.18 -1.26 -0.47
N LYS A 207 11.38 -0.78 -0.78
CA LYS A 207 12.09 -1.06 -2.04
C LYS A 207 12.87 -2.36 -2.01
N TYR A 208 13.39 -2.75 -0.84
CA TYR A 208 14.39 -3.82 -0.77
C TYR A 208 13.92 -5.04 0.01
N LEU A 209 13.21 -4.87 1.13
CA LEU A 209 12.94 -5.95 2.08
C LEU A 209 11.47 -6.35 2.18
N CYS A 210 10.52 -5.45 1.93
CA CYS A 210 9.11 -5.73 2.17
C CYS A 210 8.61 -6.96 1.38
N PRO A 211 8.23 -8.07 2.04
CA PRO A 211 7.85 -9.33 1.39
C PRO A 211 6.53 -9.19 0.59
N VAL A 212 5.61 -8.35 1.06
CA VAL A 212 4.32 -8.12 0.41
C VAL A 212 4.47 -7.61 -1.03
N THR A 213 5.61 -6.97 -1.33
CA THR A 213 5.87 -6.45 -2.68
C THR A 213 6.06 -7.54 -3.74
N VAL A 214 6.25 -8.79 -3.33
CA VAL A 214 6.31 -9.94 -4.24
C VAL A 214 4.95 -10.14 -4.92
N PHE A 215 3.84 -9.95 -4.20
CA PHE A 215 2.49 -9.96 -4.78
C PHE A 215 2.17 -8.65 -5.53
N LEU A 216 2.49 -7.51 -4.92
CA LEU A 216 2.11 -6.20 -5.43
C LEU A 216 2.73 -5.87 -6.80
N LYS A 217 3.98 -6.25 -7.04
CA LYS A 217 4.69 -5.86 -8.26
C LYS A 217 4.10 -6.44 -9.55
N PRO A 218 3.90 -7.77 -9.67
CA PRO A 218 3.32 -8.35 -10.88
C PRO A 218 1.91 -7.82 -11.14
N MET A 219 1.08 -7.68 -10.11
CA MET A 219 -0.28 -7.14 -10.25
C MET A 219 -0.27 -5.67 -10.65
N SER A 220 0.65 -4.86 -10.09
CA SER A 220 0.81 -3.44 -10.44
C SER A 220 1.24 -3.20 -11.89
N TYR A 221 1.85 -4.19 -12.53
CA TYR A 221 2.20 -4.10 -13.95
C TYR A 221 0.95 -3.95 -14.82
N PHE A 222 -0.15 -4.60 -14.43
CA PHE A 222 -1.43 -4.56 -15.13
C PHE A 222 -2.36 -3.45 -14.63
N SER A 223 -1.92 -2.59 -13.70
CA SER A 223 -2.79 -1.59 -13.09
C SER A 223 -3.50 -0.69 -14.09
N LEU A 224 -4.78 -0.43 -13.82
CA LEU A 224 -5.63 0.48 -14.60
C LEU A 224 -5.25 1.93 -14.33
N LEU A 225 -5.14 2.30 -13.04
CA LEU A 225 -4.78 3.66 -12.63
C LEU A 225 -3.26 3.82 -12.62
N ARG A 226 -2.77 4.73 -13.45
CA ARG A 226 -1.35 5.04 -13.59
C ARG A 226 -1.16 6.53 -13.80
N VAL A 227 -0.06 7.06 -13.27
CA VAL A 227 0.39 8.39 -13.66
C VAL A 227 1.03 8.29 -15.05
N THR A 228 0.53 9.05 -15.99
CA THR A 228 1.05 9.20 -17.36
C THR A 228 1.42 10.66 -17.58
N TYR A 229 2.22 10.94 -18.59
CA TYR A 229 2.59 12.29 -18.95
C TYR A 229 2.19 12.62 -20.40
N ASP A 230 1.84 13.89 -20.61
CA ASP A 230 1.57 14.49 -21.90
C ASP A 230 2.90 14.97 -22.50
N LYS A 231 3.32 14.38 -23.62
CA LYS A 231 4.59 14.67 -24.27
C LYS A 231 4.66 16.11 -24.77
N GLU A 232 3.55 16.66 -25.27
CA GLU A 232 3.50 18.00 -25.84
C GLU A 232 3.69 19.10 -24.78
N LYS A 233 3.18 18.84 -23.56
CA LYS A 233 3.34 19.76 -22.43
C LYS A 233 4.66 19.60 -21.68
N CYS A 234 5.33 18.48 -21.86
CA CYS A 234 6.53 18.14 -21.11
C CYS A 234 7.76 18.90 -21.61
N ILE A 235 8.38 19.69 -20.75
CA ILE A 235 9.62 20.43 -21.02
C ILE A 235 10.88 19.68 -20.55
N SER A 236 10.78 18.41 -20.24
CA SER A 236 11.88 17.53 -19.81
C SER A 236 12.74 18.07 -18.63
N CYS A 237 12.14 18.84 -17.73
CA CYS A 237 12.85 19.49 -16.61
C CYS A 237 13.31 18.53 -15.50
N GLY A 238 12.91 17.26 -15.52
CA GLY A 238 13.34 16.23 -14.56
C GLY A 238 12.75 16.32 -13.15
N LYS A 239 11.97 17.34 -12.78
CA LYS A 239 11.41 17.53 -11.42
C LYS A 239 10.60 16.34 -10.93
N CYS A 240 9.82 15.69 -11.81
CA CYS A 240 9.01 14.52 -11.47
C CYS A 240 9.86 13.32 -11.01
N ARG A 241 11.05 13.13 -11.55
CA ARG A 241 12.01 12.10 -11.11
C ARG A 241 12.62 12.47 -9.75
N GLN A 242 13.00 13.74 -9.56
CA GLN A 242 13.65 14.23 -8.34
C GLN A 242 12.75 14.07 -7.11
N VAL A 243 11.44 14.33 -7.23
CA VAL A 243 10.50 14.25 -6.09
C VAL A 243 9.94 12.84 -5.87
N CYS A 244 10.26 11.86 -6.73
CA CYS A 244 9.67 10.53 -6.63
C CYS A 244 10.28 9.69 -5.51
N PRO A 245 9.53 9.36 -4.43
CA PRO A 245 10.05 8.57 -3.32
C PRO A 245 10.40 7.13 -3.74
N MET A 246 9.89 6.64 -4.87
CA MET A 246 10.08 5.28 -5.35
C MET A 246 11.03 5.18 -6.56
N ASN A 247 11.66 6.30 -6.97
CA ASN A 247 12.57 6.39 -8.12
C ASN A 247 11.95 5.88 -9.44
N VAL A 248 10.66 6.17 -9.66
CA VAL A 248 9.94 5.79 -10.89
C VAL A 248 10.26 6.80 -11.99
N ASP A 249 10.51 6.31 -13.19
CA ASP A 249 10.63 7.18 -14.36
C ASP A 249 9.24 7.61 -14.86
N MET A 250 8.90 8.87 -14.67
CA MET A 250 7.63 9.45 -15.11
C MET A 250 7.68 9.99 -16.54
N THR A 251 8.83 9.96 -17.19
CA THR A 251 9.01 10.42 -18.59
C THR A 251 8.86 9.30 -19.62
N ASP A 252 8.40 8.14 -19.19
CA ASP A 252 8.03 7.00 -20.01
C ASP A 252 6.63 6.52 -19.67
N ASN A 253 5.72 6.52 -20.65
CA ASN A 253 4.35 6.04 -20.50
C ASN A 253 4.21 4.52 -20.67
N SER A 254 5.29 3.82 -21.08
CA SER A 254 5.24 2.37 -21.24
C SER A 254 4.99 1.64 -19.91
N ARG A 255 4.42 0.45 -19.97
CA ARG A 255 4.31 -0.41 -18.77
C ARG A 255 5.66 -0.90 -18.27
N LYS A 256 6.68 -0.91 -19.16
CA LYS A 256 8.07 -1.33 -18.86
C LYS A 256 8.94 -0.21 -18.31
N ARG A 257 8.38 1.02 -18.11
CA ARG A 257 9.14 2.16 -17.57
C ARG A 257 9.94 1.78 -16.32
N LEU A 258 11.10 2.40 -16.15
CA LEU A 258 11.98 2.11 -15.01
C LEU A 258 11.24 2.28 -13.69
N ASN A 259 11.24 1.23 -12.87
CA ASN A 259 10.54 1.14 -11.58
C ASN A 259 9.02 1.39 -11.65
N GLY A 260 8.37 1.23 -12.82
CA GLY A 260 6.94 1.54 -13.01
C GLY A 260 6.03 0.83 -12.03
N THR A 261 6.29 -0.45 -11.77
CA THR A 261 5.55 -1.29 -10.81
C THR A 261 5.73 -0.88 -9.34
N GLU A 262 6.62 0.05 -9.05
CA GLU A 262 6.86 0.58 -7.70
C GLU A 262 6.04 1.84 -7.40
N CYS A 263 5.30 2.39 -8.37
CA CYS A 263 4.51 3.61 -8.19
C CYS A 263 3.44 3.44 -7.10
N ILE A 264 3.52 4.27 -6.06
CA ILE A 264 2.59 4.26 -4.91
C ILE A 264 1.47 5.29 -5.04
N LEU A 265 1.30 5.89 -6.20
CA LEU A 265 0.29 6.93 -6.50
C LEU A 265 0.29 8.10 -5.52
N CYS A 266 1.42 8.47 -4.93
CA CYS A 266 1.51 9.58 -3.96
C CYS A 266 1.26 10.96 -4.56
N MET A 267 1.22 11.09 -5.89
CA MET A 267 0.95 12.30 -6.67
C MET A 267 1.97 13.45 -6.47
N GLU A 268 3.11 13.19 -5.84
CA GLU A 268 4.13 14.24 -5.65
C GLU A 268 4.72 14.72 -6.98
N CYS A 269 4.89 13.82 -7.95
CA CYS A 269 5.32 14.18 -9.31
C CYS A 269 4.32 15.08 -10.04
N VAL A 270 3.01 14.84 -9.84
CA VAL A 270 1.93 15.66 -10.41
C VAL A 270 1.95 17.06 -9.82
N LYS A 271 2.09 17.17 -8.48
CA LYS A 271 2.18 18.45 -7.77
C LYS A 271 3.42 19.25 -8.17
N ALA A 272 4.55 18.57 -8.41
CA ALA A 272 5.83 19.20 -8.75
C ALA A 272 5.93 19.62 -10.21
N CYS A 273 5.02 19.18 -11.09
CA CYS A 273 5.09 19.47 -12.52
C CYS A 273 4.69 20.93 -12.84
N PRO A 274 5.61 21.79 -13.28
CA PRO A 274 5.30 23.21 -13.52
C PRO A 274 4.38 23.42 -14.72
N ARG A 275 4.38 22.48 -15.68
CA ARG A 275 3.58 22.53 -16.91
C ARG A 275 2.31 21.69 -16.84
N LYS A 276 2.01 21.08 -15.68
CA LYS A 276 0.86 20.17 -15.51
C LYS A 276 0.78 19.09 -16.60
N ALA A 277 1.94 18.58 -17.00
CA ALA A 277 2.05 17.53 -18.02
C ALA A 277 1.77 16.12 -17.46
N LEU A 278 1.60 15.95 -16.12
CA LEU A 278 1.29 14.69 -15.43
C LEU A 278 -0.12 14.71 -14.89
#